data_def07e1d871765a6fc40f5b977ef3bd5
#
_entry.id   def07e1d871765a6fc40f5b977ef3bd5
#
_cell.length_a   1.000
_cell.length_b   1.000
_cell.length_c   1.000
_cell.angle_alpha   90.00
_cell.angle_beta   90.00
_cell.angle_gamma   90.00
#
_symmetry.space_group_name_H-M   'P 1'
#
loop_
_entity.id
_entity.type
_entity.pdbx_description
1 polymer ?
#
loop_
_entity_poly.entity_id
_entity_poly.type
_entity_poly.pdbx_seq_one_letter_code
_entity_poly.pdbx_strand_id
1 'polypeptide(L)'
;VSLFFLLWLIVDYTSMDKKIKFDRSVEVQDLDYDESLLRKITNGALEVYVSLEDGSIRQAFLFEKKERNGLKKTRLMSSDDLLRFYFRTDIDGYDAPPFEIVESSDDYLKISSIDANGNIFHKIFYFEDDNTLLIQDEVEFGSGVVGSVKVDKYFFRNRNKSIDYGTSFSRDHLAYSMTDDVFNDEQLSSVKERENYQGNWIGYSQKHFVVAIFDKNSLQQMYLHPPVEGKDLYRFGFEESATIQNSLLKTETRLFLGPKKKNILENVAPHFEYNLDLGFVYGIGEFFIVVLNFFYSWVGSWGFAIVLLTLLFKVVLSPLQIIQLRSMVKMRQLQPKIQEIQERYKS
;
A
#
# COMPACT_ATOMS: atom_id res chain seq x y z
N VAL A 1 18.11 25.38 -16.84
CA VAL A 1 17.55 24.11 -16.31
C VAL A 1 16.79 24.38 -15.02
N SER A 2 17.26 25.26 -14.11
CA SER A 2 16.60 25.52 -12.82
C SER A 2 15.27 26.28 -12.93
N LEU A 3 15.14 27.19 -13.91
CA LEU A 3 13.92 27.99 -14.12
C LEU A 3 12.78 27.13 -14.69
N PHE A 4 13.08 26.18 -15.57
CA PHE A 4 12.11 25.23 -16.12
C PHE A 4 11.57 24.25 -15.05
N PHE A 5 12.44 23.82 -14.13
CA PHE A 5 12.06 22.96 -13.03
C PHE A 5 11.19 23.69 -12.00
N LEU A 6 11.50 24.97 -11.73
CA LEU A 6 10.68 25.82 -10.85
C LEU A 6 9.32 26.18 -11.50
N LEU A 7 9.28 26.46 -12.79
CA LEU A 7 8.05 26.67 -13.54
C LEU A 7 7.20 25.40 -13.60
N TRP A 8 7.81 24.24 -13.78
CA TRP A 8 7.12 22.95 -13.76
C TRP A 8 6.52 22.63 -12.37
N LEU A 9 7.29 22.89 -11.28
CA LEU A 9 6.81 22.76 -9.89
C LEU A 9 5.66 23.75 -9.58
N ILE A 10 5.72 24.97 -10.08
CA ILE A 10 4.66 25.98 -9.90
C ILE A 10 3.40 25.61 -10.68
N VAL A 11 3.55 25.11 -11.90
CA VAL A 11 2.43 24.65 -12.73
C VAL A 11 1.78 23.41 -12.12
N ASP A 12 2.57 22.49 -11.58
CA ASP A 12 2.08 21.30 -10.89
C ASP A 12 1.35 21.67 -9.58
N TYR A 13 1.91 22.60 -8.79
CA TYR A 13 1.29 23.12 -7.58
C TYR A 13 -0.02 23.88 -7.85
N THR A 14 -0.08 24.71 -8.88
CA THR A 14 -1.28 25.46 -9.26
C THR A 14 -2.35 24.58 -9.92
N SER A 15 -1.96 23.45 -10.53
CA SER A 15 -2.92 22.45 -11.04
C SER A 15 -3.50 21.59 -9.92
N MET A 16 -2.77 21.37 -8.82
CA MET A 16 -3.27 20.67 -7.64
C MET A 16 -4.35 21.47 -6.91
N ASP A 17 -4.18 22.79 -6.73
CA ASP A 17 -5.14 23.63 -5.99
C ASP A 17 -6.51 23.77 -6.70
N LYS A 18 -6.56 23.56 -8.03
CA LYS A 18 -7.82 23.66 -8.79
C LYS A 18 -8.69 22.41 -8.78
N LYS A 19 -8.20 21.27 -8.26
CA LYS A 19 -8.91 19.97 -8.37
C LYS A 19 -9.41 19.37 -7.06
N ILE A 20 -9.08 19.94 -5.91
CA ILE A 20 -9.62 19.47 -4.63
C ILE A 20 -10.82 20.32 -4.22
N LYS A 21 -11.85 20.41 -5.06
CA LYS A 21 -13.21 20.58 -4.56
C LYS A 21 -13.78 19.17 -4.38
N PHE A 22 -13.67 18.65 -3.17
CA PHE A 22 -14.49 17.53 -2.74
C PHE A 22 -15.95 17.94 -2.90
N ASP A 23 -16.60 17.40 -3.92
CA ASP A 23 -18.04 17.45 -4.01
C ASP A 23 -18.60 16.53 -2.92
N ARG A 24 -19.02 17.11 -1.80
CA ARG A 24 -19.63 16.41 -0.65
C ARG A 24 -21.05 15.94 -0.95
N SER A 25 -21.54 16.11 -2.16
CA SER A 25 -22.89 15.74 -2.58
C SER A 25 -23.00 14.35 -3.23
N VAL A 26 -21.94 13.51 -3.18
CA VAL A 26 -22.08 12.11 -3.58
C VAL A 26 -22.90 11.42 -2.51
N GLU A 27 -24.15 11.12 -2.81
CA GLU A 27 -25.02 10.26 -2.03
C GLU A 27 -24.22 9.03 -1.58
N VAL A 28 -24.20 8.80 -0.26
CA VAL A 28 -23.67 7.58 0.33
C VAL A 28 -24.52 6.44 -0.25
N GLN A 29 -24.00 5.76 -1.28
CA GLN A 29 -24.62 4.53 -1.75
C GLN A 29 -24.67 3.56 -0.59
N ASP A 30 -25.82 2.87 -0.45
CA ASP A 30 -26.11 1.91 0.60
C ASP A 30 -24.86 1.08 0.95
N LEU A 31 -24.51 1.09 2.23
CA LEU A 31 -23.44 0.27 2.78
C LEU A 31 -23.81 -1.19 2.50
N ASP A 32 -22.94 -1.94 1.84
CA ASP A 32 -23.15 -3.38 1.56
C ASP A 32 -23.01 -4.25 2.83
N TYR A 33 -23.09 -3.66 4.04
CA TYR A 33 -22.94 -4.37 5.32
C TYR A 33 -23.58 -3.60 6.46
N ASP A 34 -24.00 -4.33 7.50
CA ASP A 34 -24.57 -3.78 8.72
C ASP A 34 -23.44 -3.45 9.74
N GLU A 35 -23.27 -2.17 10.05
CA GLU A 35 -22.28 -1.72 11.04
C GLU A 35 -22.52 -2.31 12.45
N SER A 36 -23.76 -2.67 12.80
CA SER A 36 -24.08 -3.29 14.08
C SER A 36 -23.46 -4.67 14.25
N LEU A 37 -23.14 -5.33 13.13
CA LEU A 37 -22.49 -6.64 13.07
C LEU A 37 -20.95 -6.55 13.08
N LEU A 38 -20.37 -5.35 13.12
CA LEU A 38 -18.93 -5.19 13.22
C LEU A 38 -18.43 -5.47 14.65
N ARG A 39 -17.32 -6.20 14.74
CA ARG A 39 -16.58 -6.42 15.99
C ARG A 39 -15.18 -5.89 15.88
N LYS A 40 -14.81 -5.11 16.90
CA LYS A 40 -13.52 -4.45 16.98
C LYS A 40 -12.51 -5.32 17.73
N ILE A 41 -11.28 -5.41 17.21
CA ILE A 41 -10.09 -5.91 17.89
C ILE A 41 -8.96 -4.88 17.77
N THR A 42 -8.08 -4.80 18.76
CA THR A 42 -6.98 -3.83 18.76
C THR A 42 -5.80 -4.31 19.59
N ASN A 43 -4.57 -4.04 19.13
CA ASN A 43 -3.34 -4.21 19.90
C ASN A 43 -2.77 -2.87 20.41
N GLY A 44 -3.55 -1.78 20.29
CA GLY A 44 -3.12 -0.43 20.64
C GLY A 44 -2.41 0.33 19.50
N ALA A 45 -1.76 -0.36 18.56
CA ALA A 45 -1.19 0.21 17.35
C ALA A 45 -2.16 0.13 16.16
N LEU A 46 -2.88 -0.98 16.05
CA LEU A 46 -3.92 -1.21 15.05
C LEU A 46 -5.30 -1.37 15.70
N GLU A 47 -6.32 -0.99 14.98
CA GLU A 47 -7.73 -1.24 15.27
C GLU A 47 -8.37 -1.80 14.01
N VAL A 48 -8.94 -3.01 14.10
CA VAL A 48 -9.52 -3.74 12.99
C VAL A 48 -10.97 -4.08 13.31
N TYR A 49 -11.83 -3.96 12.31
CA TYR A 49 -13.26 -4.28 12.41
C TYR A 49 -13.61 -5.45 11.51
N VAL A 50 -14.06 -6.53 12.13
CA VAL A 50 -14.47 -7.78 11.49
C VAL A 50 -15.98 -7.82 11.42
N SER A 51 -16.54 -8.16 10.26
CA SER A 51 -17.97 -8.38 10.06
C SER A 51 -18.38 -9.78 10.53
N LEU A 52 -19.42 -9.86 11.34
CA LEU A 52 -20.03 -11.13 11.70
C LEU A 52 -20.92 -11.70 10.60
N GLU A 53 -21.24 -10.91 9.57
CA GLU A 53 -22.05 -11.38 8.44
C GLU A 53 -21.29 -12.40 7.58
N ASP A 54 -20.01 -12.16 7.30
CA ASP A 54 -19.19 -12.95 6.38
C ASP A 54 -17.74 -13.18 6.83
N GLY A 55 -17.38 -12.73 8.03
CA GLY A 55 -16.04 -12.84 8.58
C GLY A 55 -14.98 -11.99 7.85
N SER A 56 -15.40 -11.02 7.03
CA SER A 56 -14.48 -10.11 6.32
C SER A 56 -13.96 -8.99 7.22
N ILE A 57 -12.79 -8.46 6.87
CA ILE A 57 -12.25 -7.25 7.50
C ILE A 57 -12.75 -6.05 6.72
N ARG A 58 -13.64 -5.27 7.34
CA ARG A 58 -14.32 -4.13 6.71
C ARG A 58 -13.62 -2.81 6.93
N GLN A 59 -12.97 -2.61 8.08
CA GLN A 59 -12.26 -1.38 8.41
C GLN A 59 -10.96 -1.70 9.14
N ALA A 60 -9.93 -0.90 8.89
CA ALA A 60 -8.68 -0.95 9.63
C ALA A 60 -8.09 0.45 9.81
N PHE A 61 -7.61 0.72 11.03
CA PHE A 61 -7.02 1.99 11.41
C PHE A 61 -5.67 1.77 12.09
N LEU A 62 -4.72 2.66 11.79
CA LEU A 62 -3.43 2.73 12.44
C LEU A 62 -3.38 3.92 13.40
N PHE A 63 -2.82 3.71 14.58
CA PHE A 63 -2.54 4.75 15.56
C PHE A 63 -1.06 5.11 15.54
N GLU A 64 -0.74 6.34 15.15
CA GLU A 64 0.62 6.85 15.18
C GLU A 64 0.77 7.86 16.32
N LYS A 65 1.78 7.65 17.17
CA LYS A 65 2.12 8.60 18.24
C LYS A 65 2.79 9.83 17.63
N LYS A 66 2.14 10.98 17.71
CA LYS A 66 2.77 12.27 17.36
C LYS A 66 3.41 12.89 18.58
N GLU A 67 4.66 13.34 18.46
CA GLU A 67 5.46 13.94 19.55
C GLU A 67 4.81 15.16 20.23
N ARG A 68 3.88 15.85 19.57
CA ARG A 68 3.25 17.08 20.09
C ARG A 68 1.73 17.05 20.28
N ASN A 69 0.99 16.11 19.69
CA ASN A 69 -0.48 16.19 19.61
C ASN A 69 -1.22 14.89 19.94
N GLY A 70 -0.65 13.94 20.66
CA GLY A 70 -1.31 12.68 21.01
C GLY A 70 -1.35 11.66 19.88
N LEU A 71 -2.27 10.69 19.95
CA LEU A 71 -2.46 9.63 18.97
C LEU A 71 -3.19 10.15 17.73
N LYS A 72 -2.60 9.94 16.56
CA LYS A 72 -3.27 10.18 15.26
C LYS A 72 -3.86 8.87 14.77
N LYS A 73 -5.17 8.80 14.60
CA LYS A 73 -5.87 7.69 13.96
C LYS A 73 -5.86 7.90 12.45
N THR A 74 -5.28 6.95 11.70
CA THR A 74 -5.22 6.97 10.23
C THR A 74 -5.95 5.76 9.69
N ARG A 75 -6.92 5.97 8.79
CA ARG A 75 -7.67 4.89 8.15
C ARG A 75 -6.84 4.25 7.05
N LEU A 76 -6.68 2.93 7.08
CA LEU A 76 -5.96 2.14 6.09
C LEU A 76 -6.92 1.44 5.13
N MET A 77 -8.02 0.91 5.64
CA MET A 77 -9.07 0.21 4.90
C MET A 77 -10.43 0.68 5.35
N SER A 78 -11.40 0.72 4.43
CA SER A 78 -12.81 0.95 4.74
C SER A 78 -13.71 0.45 3.62
N SER A 79 -14.77 -0.25 3.96
CA SER A 79 -15.80 -0.65 3.01
C SER A 79 -16.92 0.40 2.85
N ASP A 80 -16.98 1.39 3.73
CA ASP A 80 -17.89 2.55 3.68
C ASP A 80 -17.39 3.71 2.81
N ASP A 81 -16.15 3.61 2.33
CA ASP A 81 -15.53 4.61 1.46
C ASP A 81 -15.90 4.38 -0.01
N LEU A 82 -15.83 5.45 -0.81
CA LEU A 82 -15.86 5.37 -2.29
C LEU A 82 -14.82 4.39 -2.86
N LEU A 83 -13.80 4.06 -2.07
CA LEU A 83 -12.75 3.12 -2.41
C LEU A 83 -13.15 1.67 -2.16
N ARG A 84 -14.16 1.38 -1.35
CA ARG A 84 -14.61 0.03 -0.94
C ARG A 84 -13.44 -0.94 -0.77
N PHE A 85 -12.49 -0.56 0.09
CA PHE A 85 -11.30 -1.36 0.34
C PHE A 85 -11.48 -2.26 1.56
N TYR A 86 -11.62 -3.58 1.33
CA TYR A 86 -11.80 -4.57 2.39
C TYR A 86 -11.18 -5.93 2.01
N PHE A 87 -10.96 -6.78 3.01
CA PHE A 87 -10.38 -8.11 2.85
C PHE A 87 -11.38 -9.20 3.20
N ARG A 88 -11.39 -10.28 2.40
CA ARG A 88 -12.26 -11.44 2.60
C ARG A 88 -11.53 -12.74 2.25
N THR A 89 -11.94 -13.84 2.90
CA THR A 89 -11.56 -15.22 2.56
C THR A 89 -12.80 -15.99 2.18
N ASP A 90 -12.79 -16.66 1.01
CA ASP A 90 -13.84 -17.57 0.56
C ASP A 90 -13.28 -18.98 0.37
N ILE A 91 -14.11 -19.98 0.66
CA ILE A 91 -13.79 -21.39 0.46
C ILE A 91 -14.73 -21.92 -0.63
N ASP A 92 -14.16 -22.38 -1.74
CA ASP A 92 -14.93 -22.81 -2.93
C ASP A 92 -15.91 -23.93 -2.59
N GLY A 93 -17.17 -23.75 -3.00
CA GLY A 93 -18.25 -24.68 -2.72
C GLY A 93 -18.84 -24.64 -1.31
N TYR A 94 -18.40 -23.69 -0.48
CA TYR A 94 -18.91 -23.56 0.90
C TYR A 94 -19.21 -22.09 1.22
N ASP A 95 -20.48 -21.83 1.56
CA ASP A 95 -20.95 -20.53 2.02
C ASP A 95 -21.20 -20.59 3.54
N ALA A 96 -20.38 -19.90 4.30
CA ALA A 96 -20.59 -19.77 5.74
C ALA A 96 -21.79 -18.84 6.00
N PRO A 97 -22.79 -19.28 6.82
CA PRO A 97 -23.82 -18.38 7.30
C PRO A 97 -23.23 -17.34 8.28
N PRO A 98 -24.02 -16.35 8.75
CA PRO A 98 -23.53 -15.36 9.71
C PRO A 98 -22.87 -16.00 10.93
N PHE A 99 -21.81 -15.36 11.39
CA PHE A 99 -20.97 -15.86 12.48
C PHE A 99 -21.48 -15.41 13.85
N GLU A 100 -21.29 -16.27 14.85
CA GLU A 100 -21.45 -15.95 16.26
C GLU A 100 -20.10 -15.83 16.94
N ILE A 101 -20.01 -14.99 17.99
CA ILE A 101 -18.78 -14.82 18.77
C ILE A 101 -18.65 -16.01 19.72
N VAL A 102 -17.53 -16.73 19.63
CA VAL A 102 -17.17 -17.82 20.55
C VAL A 102 -16.30 -17.27 21.68
N GLU A 103 -15.29 -16.46 21.33
CA GLU A 103 -14.35 -15.88 22.27
C GLU A 103 -13.91 -14.50 21.77
N SER A 104 -13.77 -13.53 22.66
CA SER A 104 -13.36 -12.17 22.31
C SER A 104 -12.57 -11.54 23.45
N SER A 105 -11.40 -10.98 23.12
CA SER A 105 -10.63 -10.06 23.96
C SER A 105 -10.29 -8.80 23.18
N ASP A 106 -9.46 -7.92 23.74
CA ASP A 106 -9.09 -6.71 23.02
C ASP A 106 -8.27 -7.02 21.74
N ASP A 107 -7.38 -8.02 21.78
CA ASP A 107 -6.44 -8.39 20.73
C ASP A 107 -6.75 -9.72 20.03
N TYR A 108 -7.82 -10.40 20.42
CA TYR A 108 -8.20 -11.72 19.93
C TYR A 108 -9.71 -11.81 19.67
N LEU A 109 -10.09 -12.43 18.56
CA LEU A 109 -11.48 -12.71 18.24
C LEU A 109 -11.59 -14.10 17.59
N LYS A 110 -12.41 -14.98 18.18
CA LYS A 110 -12.85 -16.23 17.56
C LYS A 110 -14.34 -16.18 17.29
N ILE A 111 -14.69 -16.36 16.02
CA ILE A 111 -16.08 -16.44 15.56
C ILE A 111 -16.34 -17.81 14.94
N SER A 112 -17.55 -18.28 15.00
CA SER A 112 -17.97 -19.58 14.47
C SER A 112 -19.32 -19.47 13.76
N SER A 113 -19.50 -20.33 12.77
CA SER A 113 -20.76 -20.49 12.03
C SER A 113 -20.97 -21.94 11.68
N ILE A 114 -22.24 -22.37 11.54
CA ILE A 114 -22.61 -23.76 11.16
C ILE A 114 -23.50 -23.67 9.93
N ASP A 115 -23.11 -24.33 8.85
CA ASP A 115 -23.92 -24.38 7.63
C ASP A 115 -25.06 -25.41 7.72
N ALA A 116 -25.92 -25.42 6.70
CA ALA A 116 -27.04 -26.35 6.62
C ALA A 116 -26.63 -27.83 6.53
N ASN A 117 -25.39 -28.13 6.18
CA ASN A 117 -24.83 -29.47 6.08
C ASN A 117 -24.16 -29.94 7.38
N GLY A 118 -24.13 -29.08 8.41
CA GLY A 118 -23.45 -29.34 9.68
C GLY A 118 -21.95 -29.13 9.65
N ASN A 119 -21.40 -28.48 8.63
CA ASN A 119 -19.99 -28.05 8.61
C ASN A 119 -19.82 -26.86 9.55
N ILE A 120 -18.75 -26.89 10.35
CA ILE A 120 -18.47 -25.83 11.33
C ILE A 120 -17.32 -24.98 10.82
N PHE A 121 -17.57 -23.71 10.66
CA PHE A 121 -16.57 -22.71 10.27
C PHE A 121 -16.07 -21.95 11.49
N HIS A 122 -14.77 -21.89 11.68
CA HIS A 122 -14.15 -21.04 12.68
C HIS A 122 -13.24 -20.05 11.98
N LYS A 123 -13.34 -18.78 12.36
CA LYS A 123 -12.35 -17.75 12.02
C LYS A 123 -11.75 -17.20 13.28
N ILE A 124 -10.42 -17.15 13.32
CA ILE A 124 -9.65 -16.66 14.46
C ILE A 124 -8.79 -15.51 13.99
N PHE A 125 -8.87 -14.40 14.70
CA PHE A 125 -8.11 -13.18 14.41
C PHE A 125 -7.26 -12.82 15.63
N TYR A 126 -5.97 -12.63 15.44
CA TYR A 126 -5.07 -12.12 16.48
C TYR A 126 -3.87 -11.40 15.88
N PHE A 127 -3.25 -10.51 16.65
CA PHE A 127 -2.10 -9.76 16.18
C PHE A 127 -0.80 -10.54 16.43
N GLU A 128 0.00 -10.74 15.37
CA GLU A 128 1.33 -11.35 15.44
C GLU A 128 2.36 -10.31 15.89
N ASP A 129 2.20 -9.04 15.46
CA ASP A 129 2.99 -7.88 15.85
C ASP A 129 2.17 -6.58 15.73
N ASP A 130 2.85 -5.42 15.88
CA ASP A 130 2.20 -4.10 15.84
C ASP A 130 1.52 -3.78 14.50
N ASN A 131 1.91 -4.43 13.40
CA ASN A 131 1.43 -4.16 12.05
C ASN A 131 0.87 -5.38 11.31
N THR A 132 0.90 -6.56 11.92
CA THR A 132 0.49 -7.82 11.29
C THR A 132 -0.66 -8.46 12.05
N LEU A 133 -1.78 -8.62 11.35
CA LEU A 133 -2.91 -9.43 11.80
C LEU A 133 -2.80 -10.82 11.20
N LEU A 134 -2.89 -11.85 12.03
CA LEU A 134 -3.02 -13.24 11.60
C LEU A 134 -4.48 -13.67 11.62
N ILE A 135 -4.91 -14.29 10.53
CA ILE A 135 -6.26 -14.80 10.32
C ILE A 135 -6.13 -16.31 10.10
N GLN A 136 -6.76 -17.11 10.95
CA GLN A 136 -6.85 -18.56 10.77
C GLN A 136 -8.28 -18.92 10.41
N ASP A 137 -8.43 -19.60 9.27
CA ASP A 137 -9.70 -20.19 8.85
C ASP A 137 -9.64 -21.70 9.10
N GLU A 138 -10.56 -22.22 9.90
CA GLU A 138 -10.72 -23.64 10.18
C GLU A 138 -12.11 -24.07 9.78
N VAL A 139 -12.22 -25.18 9.04
CA VAL A 139 -13.51 -25.77 8.70
C VAL A 139 -13.52 -27.23 9.09
N GLU A 140 -14.44 -27.59 9.96
CA GLU A 140 -14.71 -28.98 10.34
C GLU A 140 -15.85 -29.49 9.46
N PHE A 141 -15.55 -30.46 8.60
CA PHE A 141 -16.53 -31.11 7.75
C PHE A 141 -17.16 -32.31 8.44
N GLY A 142 -18.39 -32.62 8.06
CA GLY A 142 -19.02 -33.90 8.42
C GLY A 142 -18.11 -35.09 8.05
N SER A 143 -18.28 -36.22 8.70
CA SER A 143 -17.40 -37.39 8.59
C SER A 143 -17.17 -37.85 7.12
N GLY A 144 -15.90 -38.08 6.77
CA GLY A 144 -15.53 -38.73 5.50
C GLY A 144 -15.18 -37.81 4.36
N VAL A 145 -15.12 -36.50 4.56
CA VAL A 145 -14.68 -35.56 3.52
C VAL A 145 -13.15 -35.60 3.42
N VAL A 146 -12.64 -35.96 2.22
CA VAL A 146 -11.22 -36.00 1.89
C VAL A 146 -11.04 -35.34 0.53
N GLY A 147 -9.99 -34.54 0.36
CA GLY A 147 -9.68 -33.91 -0.92
C GLY A 147 -8.96 -32.60 -0.74
N SER A 148 -8.93 -31.81 -1.80
CA SER A 148 -8.46 -30.42 -1.77
C SER A 148 -9.57 -29.48 -2.18
N VAL A 149 -9.59 -28.32 -1.58
CA VAL A 149 -10.54 -27.26 -1.86
C VAL A 149 -9.77 -25.96 -2.14
N LYS A 150 -10.31 -25.14 -3.02
CA LYS A 150 -9.75 -23.82 -3.28
C LYS A 150 -10.17 -22.87 -2.18
N VAL A 151 -9.18 -22.16 -1.66
CA VAL A 151 -9.36 -21.06 -0.71
C VAL A 151 -8.88 -19.79 -1.38
N ASP A 152 -9.74 -18.82 -1.44
CA ASP A 152 -9.48 -17.53 -2.06
C ASP A 152 -9.38 -16.45 -0.99
N LYS A 153 -8.23 -15.81 -0.89
CA LYS A 153 -7.85 -14.80 0.09
C LYS A 153 -7.60 -13.50 -0.64
N TYR A 154 -8.53 -12.56 -0.55
CA TYR A 154 -8.51 -11.45 -1.48
C TYR A 154 -8.97 -10.12 -0.91
N PHE A 155 -8.55 -9.08 -1.59
CA PHE A 155 -9.03 -7.72 -1.43
C PHE A 155 -10.05 -7.37 -2.50
N PHE A 156 -11.06 -6.62 -2.10
CA PHE A 156 -11.84 -5.79 -3.00
C PHE A 156 -11.38 -4.34 -2.89
N ARG A 157 -11.30 -3.65 -4.04
CA ARG A 157 -11.04 -2.23 -4.09
C ARG A 157 -11.68 -1.56 -5.29
N ASN A 158 -12.38 -0.45 -5.05
CA ASN A 158 -12.85 0.42 -6.12
C ASN A 158 -11.70 1.29 -6.64
N ARG A 159 -11.72 1.55 -7.92
CA ARG A 159 -10.86 2.55 -8.53
C ARG A 159 -11.27 3.95 -8.07
N ASN A 160 -10.35 4.70 -7.52
CA ASN A 160 -10.57 6.11 -7.23
C ASN A 160 -10.02 6.97 -8.37
N LYS A 161 -10.92 7.46 -9.24
CA LYS A 161 -10.56 8.33 -10.36
C LYS A 161 -9.89 9.64 -9.94
N SER A 162 -10.12 10.11 -8.70
CA SER A 162 -9.51 11.35 -8.20
C SER A 162 -8.05 11.14 -7.75
N ILE A 163 -7.67 9.93 -7.37
CA ILE A 163 -6.30 9.58 -6.96
C ILE A 163 -5.45 9.16 -8.16
N ASP A 164 -6.04 8.64 -9.22
CA ASP A 164 -5.35 8.26 -10.47
C ASP A 164 -4.63 9.44 -11.17
N TYR A 165 -4.91 10.67 -10.77
CA TYR A 165 -4.26 11.88 -11.31
C TYR A 165 -3.06 12.37 -10.47
N GLY A 166 -2.59 11.58 -9.51
CA GLY A 166 -1.38 11.87 -8.75
C GLY A 166 -0.14 11.98 -9.66
N THR A 167 0.86 12.70 -9.19
CA THR A 167 2.20 12.71 -9.83
C THR A 167 2.79 11.31 -9.82
N SER A 168 3.71 11.01 -10.73
CA SER A 168 4.39 9.69 -10.82
C SER A 168 5.01 9.20 -9.50
N PHE A 169 5.19 10.09 -8.51
CA PHE A 169 5.79 9.82 -7.21
C PHE A 169 4.79 9.69 -6.05
N SER A 170 3.48 9.75 -6.28
CA SER A 170 2.47 9.72 -5.20
C SER A 170 1.20 8.99 -5.58
N ARG A 171 1.29 8.01 -6.48
CA ARG A 171 0.12 7.22 -6.89
C ARG A 171 -0.11 6.08 -5.92
N ASP A 172 -1.38 5.85 -5.62
CA ASP A 172 -1.80 4.59 -5.02
C ASP A 172 -1.83 3.52 -6.12
N HIS A 173 -1.25 2.35 -5.87
CA HIS A 173 -1.09 1.30 -6.88
C HIS A 173 -1.17 -0.10 -6.24
N LEU A 174 -1.46 -1.10 -7.07
CA LEU A 174 -1.21 -2.48 -6.74
C LEU A 174 0.30 -2.70 -6.65
N ALA A 175 0.73 -3.46 -5.66
CA ALA A 175 2.12 -3.85 -5.50
C ALA A 175 2.19 -5.33 -5.14
N TYR A 176 3.11 -6.06 -5.76
CA TYR A 176 3.26 -7.49 -5.57
C TYR A 176 4.68 -7.98 -5.90
N SER A 177 5.06 -9.11 -5.30
CA SER A 177 6.30 -9.80 -5.67
C SER A 177 6.02 -10.84 -6.75
N MET A 178 7.00 -11.10 -7.62
CA MET A 178 6.96 -12.21 -8.58
C MET A 178 8.22 -13.06 -8.44
N THR A 179 8.13 -14.33 -8.86
CA THR A 179 9.27 -15.27 -8.83
C THR A 179 10.45 -14.78 -9.66
N ASP A 180 10.17 -14.18 -10.82
CA ASP A 180 11.17 -13.72 -11.79
C ASP A 180 11.50 -12.23 -11.63
N ASP A 181 10.63 -11.48 -10.97
CA ASP A 181 10.76 -10.05 -10.70
C ASP A 181 10.51 -9.75 -9.23
N VAL A 182 11.46 -9.06 -8.64
CA VAL A 182 11.52 -8.81 -7.21
C VAL A 182 10.35 -7.96 -6.71
N PHE A 183 9.92 -7.00 -7.52
CA PHE A 183 8.87 -6.05 -7.20
C PHE A 183 8.18 -5.57 -8.47
N ASN A 184 6.85 -5.59 -8.45
CA ASN A 184 6.03 -5.06 -9.52
C ASN A 184 4.99 -4.12 -8.95
N ASP A 185 4.70 -3.06 -9.69
CA ASP A 185 3.65 -2.11 -9.36
C ASP A 185 2.81 -1.77 -10.60
N GLU A 186 1.52 -1.71 -10.42
CA GLU A 186 0.63 -1.29 -11.49
C GLU A 186 -0.63 -0.60 -10.98
N GLN A 187 -1.26 0.17 -11.86
CA GLN A 187 -2.51 0.84 -11.54
C GLN A 187 -3.67 -0.15 -11.69
N LEU A 188 -4.69 -0.05 -10.82
CA LEU A 188 -5.91 -0.84 -10.96
C LEU A 188 -6.51 -0.75 -12.36
N SER A 189 -6.40 0.41 -13.01
CA SER A 189 -6.94 0.65 -14.36
C SER A 189 -6.20 -0.09 -15.48
N SER A 190 -4.99 -0.60 -15.25
CA SER A 190 -4.25 -1.40 -16.22
C SER A 190 -4.79 -2.83 -16.31
N VAL A 191 -5.36 -3.35 -15.22
CA VAL A 191 -5.90 -4.71 -15.13
C VAL A 191 -7.18 -4.82 -15.97
N LYS A 192 -7.08 -5.39 -17.18
CA LYS A 192 -8.19 -5.54 -18.13
C LYS A 192 -8.72 -6.96 -18.25
N GLU A 193 -7.90 -7.93 -17.92
CA GLU A 193 -8.19 -9.36 -17.92
C GLU A 193 -7.61 -10.01 -16.67
N ARG A 194 -8.00 -11.24 -16.39
CA ARG A 194 -7.46 -11.97 -15.24
C ARG A 194 -6.01 -12.33 -15.51
N GLU A 195 -5.14 -11.91 -14.62
CA GLU A 195 -3.72 -12.22 -14.63
C GLU A 195 -3.39 -13.11 -13.43
N ASN A 196 -2.50 -14.09 -13.62
CA ASN A 196 -2.08 -15.01 -12.57
C ASN A 196 -0.56 -15.01 -12.48
N TYR A 197 -0.04 -14.94 -11.26
CA TYR A 197 1.38 -14.87 -10.94
C TYR A 197 1.71 -15.79 -9.77
N GLN A 198 3.00 -15.99 -9.51
CA GLN A 198 3.47 -16.63 -8.28
C GLN A 198 4.39 -15.69 -7.52
N GLY A 199 4.16 -15.54 -6.22
CA GLY A 199 4.97 -14.66 -5.37
C GLY A 199 4.64 -14.80 -3.89
N ASN A 200 5.34 -14.01 -3.08
CA ASN A 200 5.23 -14.11 -1.63
C ASN A 200 4.22 -13.12 -1.03
N TRP A 201 3.88 -12.05 -1.74
CA TRP A 201 2.96 -11.04 -1.23
C TRP A 201 2.27 -10.28 -2.36
N ILE A 202 1.06 -9.81 -2.07
CA ILE A 202 0.27 -8.92 -2.92
C ILE A 202 -0.51 -7.95 -2.05
N GLY A 203 -0.59 -6.70 -2.47
CA GLY A 203 -1.29 -5.68 -1.71
C GLY A 203 -1.53 -4.39 -2.46
N TYR A 204 -2.00 -3.40 -1.72
CA TYR A 204 -2.26 -2.07 -2.21
C TYR A 204 -1.36 -1.06 -1.49
N SER A 205 -0.52 -0.42 -2.26
CA SER A 205 0.47 0.54 -1.82
C SER A 205 -0.11 1.95 -1.94
N GLN A 206 -0.33 2.59 -0.80
CA GLN A 206 -0.78 3.99 -0.71
C GLN A 206 0.43 4.91 -0.52
N LYS A 207 0.24 6.21 -0.58
CA LYS A 207 1.34 7.19 -0.45
C LYS A 207 2.25 6.95 0.76
N HIS A 208 1.69 6.62 1.93
CA HIS A 208 2.43 6.48 3.19
C HIS A 208 2.24 5.14 3.87
N PHE A 209 1.35 4.30 3.37
CA PHE A 209 0.93 3.05 3.98
C PHE A 209 0.86 1.93 2.96
N VAL A 210 0.99 0.71 3.43
CA VAL A 210 0.77 -0.52 2.64
C VAL A 210 -0.22 -1.40 3.38
N VAL A 211 -1.12 -2.00 2.62
CA VAL A 211 -2.00 -3.07 3.06
C VAL A 211 -1.76 -4.26 2.14
N ALA A 212 -1.31 -5.39 2.68
CA ALA A 212 -0.95 -6.54 1.86
C ALA A 212 -1.17 -7.86 2.60
N ILE A 213 -1.50 -8.91 1.88
CA ILE A 213 -1.38 -10.29 2.36
C ILE A 213 -0.02 -10.85 1.93
N PHE A 214 0.58 -11.67 2.79
CA PHE A 214 1.90 -12.21 2.54
C PHE A 214 2.11 -13.60 3.16
N ASP A 215 3.05 -14.34 2.57
CA ASP A 215 3.63 -15.56 3.14
C ASP A 215 5.16 -15.45 3.11
N LYS A 216 5.80 -15.64 4.28
CA LYS A 216 7.26 -15.54 4.40
C LYS A 216 7.99 -16.72 3.78
N ASN A 217 7.35 -17.88 3.76
CA ASN A 217 8.00 -19.17 3.58
C ASN A 217 7.68 -19.85 2.26
N SER A 218 6.56 -19.51 1.62
CA SER A 218 6.09 -20.16 0.41
C SER A 218 5.64 -19.17 -0.66
N LEU A 219 5.79 -19.61 -1.92
CA LEU A 219 5.22 -18.91 -3.06
C LEU A 219 3.74 -19.27 -3.16
N GLN A 220 2.91 -18.25 -3.23
CA GLN A 220 1.47 -18.36 -3.38
C GLN A 220 1.06 -18.11 -4.83
N GLN A 221 -0.01 -18.75 -5.28
CA GLN A 221 -0.66 -18.40 -6.53
C GLN A 221 -1.42 -17.09 -6.34
N MET A 222 -0.96 -16.04 -6.97
CA MET A 222 -1.58 -14.72 -6.93
C MET A 222 -2.41 -14.48 -8.17
N TYR A 223 -3.41 -13.61 -8.06
CA TYR A 223 -4.19 -13.18 -9.20
C TYR A 223 -4.62 -11.71 -9.09
N LEU A 224 -4.75 -11.09 -10.26
CA LEU A 224 -5.40 -9.81 -10.46
C LEU A 224 -6.64 -10.04 -11.31
N HIS A 225 -7.79 -9.54 -10.87
CA HIS A 225 -9.05 -9.70 -11.58
C HIS A 225 -9.61 -8.32 -11.95
N PRO A 226 -9.97 -8.09 -13.23
CA PRO A 226 -10.61 -6.86 -13.68
C PRO A 226 -11.96 -6.66 -12.98
N PRO A 227 -12.51 -5.43 -13.01
CA PRO A 227 -13.79 -5.18 -12.39
C PRO A 227 -14.91 -5.99 -13.07
N VAL A 228 -15.84 -6.46 -12.24
CA VAL A 228 -17.09 -7.07 -12.73
C VAL A 228 -17.87 -6.02 -13.53
N GLU A 229 -18.46 -6.42 -14.65
CA GLU A 229 -19.26 -5.53 -15.52
C GLU A 229 -20.24 -4.69 -14.71
N GLY A 230 -20.18 -3.36 -14.91
CA GLY A 230 -21.03 -2.38 -14.24
C GLY A 230 -20.60 -1.97 -12.83
N LYS A 231 -19.54 -2.58 -12.26
CA LYS A 231 -18.98 -2.21 -10.97
C LYS A 231 -17.47 -1.95 -11.12
N ASP A 232 -17.00 -0.77 -10.74
CA ASP A 232 -15.56 -0.39 -10.77
C ASP A 232 -14.82 -1.02 -9.58
N LEU A 233 -15.06 -2.33 -9.31
CA LEU A 233 -14.59 -3.07 -8.16
C LEU A 233 -13.61 -4.16 -8.59
N TYR A 234 -12.33 -3.95 -8.32
CA TYR A 234 -11.24 -4.87 -8.61
C TYR A 234 -11.07 -5.88 -7.47
N ARG A 235 -10.63 -7.08 -7.84
CA ARG A 235 -10.33 -8.17 -6.91
C ARG A 235 -8.90 -8.66 -7.13
N PHE A 236 -8.12 -8.79 -6.07
CA PHE A 236 -6.75 -9.29 -6.14
C PHE A 236 -6.37 -9.98 -4.83
N GLY A 237 -5.55 -11.03 -4.93
CA GLY A 237 -5.20 -11.82 -3.75
C GLY A 237 -4.49 -13.10 -4.07
N PHE A 238 -4.57 -14.06 -3.13
CA PHE A 238 -4.04 -15.42 -3.24
C PHE A 238 -5.15 -16.43 -3.53
N GLU A 239 -4.84 -17.41 -4.38
CA GLU A 239 -5.64 -18.61 -4.59
C GLU A 239 -4.82 -19.80 -4.09
N GLU A 240 -5.25 -20.45 -3.04
CA GLU A 240 -4.60 -21.61 -2.42
C GLU A 240 -5.41 -22.87 -2.63
N SER A 241 -4.74 -24.00 -2.91
CA SER A 241 -5.36 -25.34 -2.88
C SER A 241 -5.05 -25.98 -1.53
N ALA A 242 -5.98 -25.84 -0.57
CA ALA A 242 -5.83 -26.38 0.77
C ALA A 242 -6.33 -27.84 0.85
N THR A 243 -5.59 -28.69 1.53
CA THR A 243 -5.93 -30.11 1.68
C THR A 243 -6.74 -30.36 2.94
N ILE A 244 -7.85 -31.06 2.79
CA ILE A 244 -8.69 -31.51 3.92
C ILE A 244 -8.04 -32.75 4.54
N GLN A 245 -7.62 -32.67 5.80
CA GLN A 245 -7.04 -33.76 6.57
C GLN A 245 -7.92 -34.11 7.76
N ASN A 246 -8.32 -35.38 7.87
CA ASN A 246 -9.22 -35.83 8.96
C ASN A 246 -10.52 -35.01 9.08
N SER A 247 -11.13 -34.69 7.96
CA SER A 247 -12.31 -33.80 7.89
C SER A 247 -12.09 -32.38 8.41
N LEU A 248 -10.83 -31.94 8.51
CA LEU A 248 -10.46 -30.61 8.97
C LEU A 248 -9.67 -29.89 7.89
N LEU A 249 -10.10 -28.70 7.52
CA LEU A 249 -9.37 -27.74 6.72
C LEU A 249 -8.78 -26.68 7.66
N LYS A 250 -7.49 -26.35 7.48
CA LYS A 250 -6.86 -25.21 8.15
C LYS A 250 -6.06 -24.41 7.14
N THR A 251 -6.24 -23.11 7.17
CA THR A 251 -5.44 -22.16 6.39
C THR A 251 -5.16 -20.90 7.19
N GLU A 252 -4.03 -20.28 6.92
CA GLU A 252 -3.57 -19.07 7.60
C GLU A 252 -3.35 -17.96 6.59
N THR A 253 -3.62 -16.73 7.00
CA THR A 253 -3.34 -15.54 6.22
C THR A 253 -2.72 -14.48 7.12
N ARG A 254 -1.57 -13.96 6.72
CA ARG A 254 -0.96 -12.81 7.36
C ARG A 254 -1.33 -11.56 6.59
N LEU A 255 -1.95 -10.62 7.27
CA LEU A 255 -2.36 -9.34 6.73
C LEU A 255 -1.50 -8.23 7.34
N PHE A 256 -0.66 -7.62 6.52
CA PHE A 256 0.11 -6.44 6.91
C PHE A 256 -0.71 -5.17 6.76
N LEU A 257 -0.70 -4.34 7.80
CA LEU A 257 -1.44 -3.09 7.90
C LEU A 257 -0.51 -2.02 8.51
N GLY A 258 0.30 -1.35 7.70
CA GLY A 258 1.34 -0.53 8.31
C GLY A 258 1.89 0.61 7.46
N PRO A 259 2.74 1.45 8.10
CA PRO A 259 3.39 2.57 7.42
C PRO A 259 4.56 2.10 6.56
N LYS A 260 4.85 2.85 5.51
CA LYS A 260 6.04 2.66 4.65
C LYS A 260 7.30 3.13 5.38
N LYS A 261 7.79 2.33 6.32
CA LYS A 261 9.06 2.56 7.04
C LYS A 261 10.01 1.40 6.75
N LYS A 262 11.24 1.70 6.34
CA LYS A 262 12.24 0.71 5.92
C LYS A 262 12.43 -0.40 6.95
N ASN A 263 12.68 -0.02 8.21
CA ASN A 263 12.89 -0.95 9.32
C ASN A 263 11.69 -1.87 9.63
N ILE A 264 10.48 -1.50 9.22
CA ILE A 264 9.28 -2.32 9.36
C ILE A 264 9.16 -3.25 8.15
N LEU A 265 9.24 -2.67 6.94
CA LEU A 265 8.98 -3.40 5.69
C LEU A 265 10.00 -4.51 5.42
N GLU A 266 11.28 -4.33 5.78
CA GLU A 266 12.34 -5.34 5.61
C GLU A 266 12.07 -6.65 6.37
N ASN A 267 11.20 -6.62 7.39
CA ASN A 267 10.88 -7.79 8.22
C ASN A 267 9.56 -8.48 7.84
N VAL A 268 8.81 -7.95 6.88
CA VAL A 268 7.48 -8.47 6.50
C VAL A 268 7.62 -9.68 5.58
N ALA A 269 8.21 -9.48 4.41
CA ALA A 269 8.39 -10.51 3.38
C ALA A 269 9.59 -10.15 2.49
N PRO A 270 10.13 -11.09 1.70
CA PRO A 270 11.21 -10.80 0.77
C PRO A 270 10.83 -9.64 -0.17
N HIS A 271 11.72 -8.65 -0.27
CA HIS A 271 11.59 -7.50 -1.16
C HIS A 271 10.38 -6.59 -0.89
N PHE A 272 9.76 -6.72 0.27
CA PHE A 272 8.61 -5.90 0.65
C PHE A 272 9.01 -4.42 0.89
N GLU A 273 10.28 -4.17 1.22
CA GLU A 273 10.87 -2.83 1.40
C GLU A 273 10.84 -1.97 0.13
N TYR A 274 10.75 -2.57 -1.05
CA TYR A 274 10.62 -1.82 -2.32
C TYR A 274 9.29 -1.07 -2.46
N ASN A 275 8.30 -1.34 -1.59
CA ASN A 275 7.13 -0.47 -1.43
C ASN A 275 7.47 0.95 -0.97
N LEU A 276 8.69 1.19 -0.47
CA LEU A 276 9.25 2.53 -0.32
C LEU A 276 9.58 3.10 -1.71
N ASP A 277 8.56 3.45 -2.47
CA ASP A 277 8.71 3.96 -3.83
C ASP A 277 9.53 5.26 -3.87
N LEU A 278 10.83 5.10 -4.06
CA LEU A 278 11.76 6.17 -4.42
C LEU A 278 12.10 6.13 -5.93
N GLY A 279 11.41 5.25 -6.69
CA GLY A 279 11.59 5.08 -8.12
C GLY A 279 13.04 4.77 -8.51
N PHE A 280 13.44 5.12 -9.75
CA PHE A 280 14.81 4.91 -10.25
C PHE A 280 15.89 5.68 -9.44
N VAL A 281 15.50 6.65 -8.62
CA VAL A 281 16.39 7.42 -7.73
C VAL A 281 16.50 6.80 -6.33
N TYR A 282 16.04 5.55 -6.12
CA TYR A 282 16.05 4.86 -4.83
C TYR A 282 17.40 4.97 -4.11
N GLY A 283 18.51 4.63 -4.79
CA GLY A 283 19.85 4.69 -4.19
C GLY A 283 20.31 6.11 -3.82
N ILE A 284 19.91 7.11 -4.61
CA ILE A 284 20.18 8.51 -4.29
C ILE A 284 19.32 8.95 -3.10
N GLY A 285 18.04 8.59 -3.08
CA GLY A 285 17.13 8.90 -1.99
C GLY A 285 17.57 8.27 -0.67
N GLU A 286 18.01 7.02 -0.68
CA GLU A 286 18.56 6.33 0.49
C GLU A 286 19.79 7.04 1.05
N PHE A 287 20.73 7.45 0.19
CA PHE A 287 21.89 8.23 0.59
C PHE A 287 21.48 9.55 1.28
N PHE A 288 20.50 10.28 0.74
CA PHE A 288 19.99 11.50 1.36
C PHE A 288 19.35 11.24 2.73
N ILE A 289 18.58 10.15 2.88
CA ILE A 289 17.96 9.76 4.13
C ILE A 289 19.01 9.44 5.20
N VAL A 290 20.08 8.72 4.84
CA VAL A 290 21.18 8.41 5.76
C VAL A 290 21.87 9.68 6.24
N VAL A 291 22.22 10.59 5.33
CA VAL A 291 22.87 11.87 5.69
C VAL A 291 21.95 12.77 6.51
N LEU A 292 20.65 12.79 6.20
CA LEU A 292 19.66 13.54 6.94
C LEU A 292 19.48 13.00 8.38
N ASN A 293 19.41 11.68 8.56
CA ASN A 293 19.37 11.03 9.86
C ASN A 293 20.62 11.32 10.69
N PHE A 294 21.79 11.33 10.05
CA PHE A 294 23.05 11.71 10.70
C PHE A 294 22.98 13.13 11.26
N PHE A 295 22.55 14.11 10.46
CA PHE A 295 22.39 15.48 10.96
C PHE A 295 21.29 15.60 12.02
N TYR A 296 20.19 14.86 11.88
CA TYR A 296 19.12 14.83 12.88
C TYR A 296 19.62 14.32 14.23
N SER A 297 20.47 13.29 14.26
CA SER A 297 21.06 12.76 15.49
C SER A 297 21.91 13.79 16.25
N TRP A 298 22.48 14.77 15.54
CA TRP A 298 23.28 15.85 16.14
C TRP A 298 22.44 17.01 16.65
N VAL A 299 21.39 17.38 15.91
CA VAL A 299 20.66 18.63 16.14
C VAL A 299 19.31 18.42 16.80
N GLY A 300 18.77 17.18 16.76
CA GLY A 300 17.46 16.84 17.33
C GLY A 300 16.25 17.51 16.65
N SER A 301 16.46 18.17 15.49
CA SER A 301 15.40 18.87 14.75
C SER A 301 15.53 18.64 13.26
N TRP A 302 14.45 18.15 12.64
CA TRP A 302 14.38 17.90 11.20
C TRP A 302 14.60 19.17 10.36
N GLY A 303 14.07 20.32 10.81
CA GLY A 303 14.26 21.59 10.10
C GLY A 303 15.72 21.99 10.00
N PHE A 304 16.47 21.92 11.10
CA PHE A 304 17.91 22.22 11.09
C PHE A 304 18.72 21.15 10.35
N ALA A 305 18.33 19.87 10.42
CA ALA A 305 18.96 18.81 9.65
C ALA A 305 18.87 19.05 8.14
N ILE A 306 17.72 19.53 7.64
CA ILE A 306 17.53 19.90 6.23
C ILE A 306 18.42 21.09 5.84
N VAL A 307 18.54 22.11 6.71
CA VAL A 307 19.43 23.26 6.46
C VAL A 307 20.88 22.82 6.36
N LEU A 308 21.36 21.97 7.28
CA LEU A 308 22.72 21.42 7.25
C LEU A 308 22.98 20.58 6.00
N LEU A 309 22.04 19.74 5.63
CA LEU A 309 22.10 18.95 4.39
C LEU A 309 22.24 19.85 3.16
N THR A 310 21.41 20.89 3.08
CA THR A 310 21.45 21.87 1.97
C THR A 310 22.79 22.59 1.89
N LEU A 311 23.35 22.98 3.05
CA LEU A 311 24.63 23.65 3.15
C LEU A 311 25.78 22.74 2.74
N LEU A 312 25.76 21.46 3.16
CA LEU A 312 26.71 20.44 2.73
C LEU A 312 26.74 20.34 1.20
N PHE A 313 25.56 20.19 0.58
CA PHE A 313 25.46 20.08 -0.89
C PHE A 313 25.94 21.35 -1.62
N LYS A 314 25.61 22.52 -1.10
CA LYS A 314 26.13 23.78 -1.66
C LYS A 314 27.66 23.83 -1.65
N VAL A 315 28.29 23.41 -0.56
CA VAL A 315 29.76 23.38 -0.45
C VAL A 315 30.35 22.35 -1.43
N VAL A 316 29.79 21.12 -1.48
CA VAL A 316 30.27 20.06 -2.37
C VAL A 316 30.12 20.44 -3.86
N LEU A 317 29.01 21.10 -4.22
CA LEU A 317 28.75 21.50 -5.61
C LEU A 317 29.32 22.86 -5.99
N SER A 318 29.87 23.64 -5.05
CA SER A 318 30.44 24.97 -5.32
C SER A 318 31.55 24.98 -6.36
N PRO A 319 32.51 24.02 -6.41
CA PRO A 319 33.55 24.03 -7.45
C PRO A 319 32.98 23.87 -8.87
N LEU A 320 31.92 23.05 -9.03
CA LEU A 320 31.23 22.92 -10.31
C LEU A 320 30.54 24.23 -10.74
N GLN A 321 29.92 24.95 -9.81
CA GLN A 321 29.30 26.24 -10.07
C GLN A 321 30.35 27.29 -10.48
N ILE A 322 31.55 27.30 -9.85
CA ILE A 322 32.64 28.19 -10.19
C ILE A 322 33.15 27.91 -11.63
N ILE A 323 33.29 26.63 -11.99
CA ILE A 323 33.71 26.24 -13.36
C ILE A 323 32.67 26.71 -14.38
N GLN A 324 31.38 26.51 -14.09
CA GLN A 324 30.27 26.95 -14.96
C GLN A 324 30.26 28.46 -15.14
N LEU A 325 30.42 29.24 -14.06
CA LEU A 325 30.52 30.71 -14.12
C LEU A 325 31.72 31.17 -14.96
N ARG A 326 32.91 30.57 -14.77
CA ARG A 326 34.09 30.88 -15.57
C ARG A 326 33.89 30.61 -17.06
N SER A 327 33.23 29.51 -17.41
CA SER A 327 32.89 29.16 -18.79
C SER A 327 31.92 30.17 -19.41
N MET A 328 30.91 30.61 -18.63
CA MET A 328 29.93 31.62 -19.07
C MET A 328 30.60 32.99 -19.31
N VAL A 329 31.53 33.41 -18.45
CA VAL A 329 32.29 34.65 -18.64
C VAL A 329 33.15 34.58 -19.91
N LYS A 330 33.85 33.44 -20.15
CA LYS A 330 34.62 33.26 -21.41
C LYS A 330 33.73 33.30 -22.65
N MET A 331 32.54 32.73 -22.59
CA MET A 331 31.56 32.75 -23.69
C MET A 331 31.11 34.19 -24.01
N ARG A 332 30.82 35.01 -22.98
CA ARG A 332 30.50 36.44 -23.16
C ARG A 332 31.63 37.24 -23.77
N GLN A 333 32.88 36.93 -23.44
CA GLN A 333 34.04 37.60 -24.05
C GLN A 333 34.25 37.22 -25.52
N LEU A 334 33.78 36.06 -25.95
CA LEU A 334 33.83 35.60 -27.35
C LEU A 334 32.70 36.16 -28.23
N GLN A 335 31.58 36.60 -27.62
CA GLN A 335 30.43 37.13 -28.37
C GLN A 335 30.80 38.25 -29.37
N PRO A 336 31.57 39.29 -29.02
CA PRO A 336 31.93 40.34 -29.99
C PRO A 336 32.75 39.80 -31.18
N LYS A 337 33.66 38.83 -30.94
CA LYS A 337 34.39 38.20 -32.01
C LYS A 337 33.53 37.36 -32.95
N ILE A 338 32.54 36.71 -32.43
CA ILE A 338 31.57 35.93 -33.21
C ILE A 338 30.73 36.88 -34.07
N GLN A 339 30.29 38.02 -33.52
CA GLN A 339 29.57 39.04 -34.29
C GLN A 339 30.38 39.62 -35.41
N GLU A 340 31.65 39.98 -35.16
CA GLU A 340 32.60 40.47 -36.17
C GLU A 340 32.79 39.45 -37.32
N ILE A 341 32.92 38.16 -36.99
CA ILE A 341 33.02 37.11 -38.01
C ILE A 341 31.69 36.95 -38.78
N GLN A 342 30.54 36.99 -38.11
CA GLN A 342 29.25 36.92 -38.78
C GLN A 342 28.99 38.09 -39.72
N GLU A 343 29.42 39.29 -39.36
CA GLU A 343 29.32 40.47 -40.24
C GLU A 343 30.22 40.34 -41.47
N ARG A 344 31.44 39.78 -41.33
CA ARG A 344 32.34 39.52 -42.46
C ARG A 344 31.86 38.48 -43.46
N TYR A 345 31.03 37.52 -43.01
CA TYR A 345 30.51 36.44 -43.87
C TYR A 345 29.05 36.69 -44.31
N LYS A 346 28.46 37.82 -43.94
CA LYS A 346 27.13 38.24 -44.39
C LYS A 346 27.12 39.13 -45.67
N SER A 347 28.31 39.47 -46.18
CA SER A 347 28.49 40.27 -47.44
C SER A 347 28.71 39.37 -48.64
#